data_0f9d2a9ffb9a7c91a3eefeb6bbd85cba
#
_entry.id   0f9d2a9ffb9a7c91a3eefeb6bbd85cba
#
_cell.length_a   1.000
_cell.length_b   1.000
_cell.length_c   1.000
_cell.angle_alpha   90.00
_cell.angle_beta   90.00
_cell.angle_gamma   90.00
#
_symmetry.space_group_name_H-M   'P 1'
#
loop_
_entity.id
_entity.type
_entity.pdbx_description
1 polymer ?
#
loop_
_entity_poly.entity_id
_entity_poly.type
_entity_poly.pdbx_seq_one_letter_code
_entity_poly.pdbx_strand_id
1 'polypeptide(L)'
;GGKRVNMEIKKTSLNKLHQSNNAKFVEFAGYEMPIQYSKGIIEEHKFTRSHSGIFDVSHMGQLFIYGDESLTKELEKIFPLDLKNLKQNCSKYSFLMNENAGIYDDLIITKIEKGYLIILNAACKNQDFEILSDLLGSKFKMNLDNNRSLIAIQGPKSVEILKSIINGVDQLNFMTGNWFDSDNQKLFVTRSGYTGEDGFEISISNDKAEKFVENLIEKGAQLIGLGARDTLRLEAGLCLYGHELDINKTPVEANLDGQFQNLDIKWGFYWIKKNYEPNARWSKPNKSRD
;
A
#
# COMPACT_ATOMS: atom_id res chain seq x y z
N GLY A 1 3.64 -37.39 -13.94
CA GLY A 1 2.45 -36.58 -14.24
C GLY A 1 1.95 -35.86 -13.01
N GLY A 2 2.52 -34.70 -12.69
CA GLY A 2 2.01 -33.84 -11.62
C GLY A 2 0.70 -33.20 -12.08
N LYS A 3 -0.37 -33.44 -11.35
CA LYS A 3 -1.62 -32.71 -11.52
C LYS A 3 -1.30 -31.23 -11.22
N ARG A 4 -1.30 -30.35 -12.26
CA ARG A 4 -1.41 -28.92 -12.07
C ARG A 4 -2.74 -28.70 -11.35
N VAL A 5 -2.68 -28.31 -10.07
CA VAL A 5 -3.84 -27.77 -9.37
C VAL A 5 -4.18 -26.48 -10.07
N ASN A 6 -5.25 -26.47 -10.87
CA ASN A 6 -5.81 -25.23 -11.44
C ASN A 6 -6.31 -24.40 -10.26
N MET A 7 -5.47 -23.43 -9.83
CA MET A 7 -5.93 -22.42 -8.89
C MET A 7 -6.87 -21.49 -9.65
N GLU A 8 -8.10 -21.36 -9.16
CA GLU A 8 -9.09 -20.45 -9.72
C GLU A 8 -8.61 -19.00 -9.60
N ILE A 9 -8.69 -18.25 -10.70
CA ILE A 9 -8.34 -16.81 -10.71
C ILE A 9 -9.34 -16.05 -9.86
N LYS A 10 -8.85 -15.29 -8.90
CA LYS A 10 -9.68 -14.46 -8.03
C LYS A 10 -10.13 -13.19 -8.74
N LYS A 11 -11.24 -12.65 -8.28
CA LYS A 11 -11.81 -11.40 -8.77
C LYS A 11 -12.01 -10.45 -7.60
N THR A 12 -11.81 -9.16 -7.84
CA THR A 12 -12.15 -8.13 -6.86
C THR A 12 -13.65 -7.83 -6.86
N SER A 13 -14.12 -7.13 -5.87
CA SER A 13 -15.53 -6.67 -5.79
C SER A 13 -15.94 -5.77 -6.96
N LEU A 14 -14.98 -5.16 -7.66
CA LEU A 14 -15.20 -4.25 -8.79
C LEU A 14 -15.10 -4.94 -10.17
N ASN A 15 -14.94 -6.26 -10.21
CA ASN A 15 -14.72 -6.97 -11.48
C ASN A 15 -15.83 -6.70 -12.50
N LYS A 16 -17.09 -6.72 -12.09
CA LYS A 16 -18.24 -6.42 -12.98
C LYS A 16 -18.20 -4.99 -13.49
N LEU A 17 -17.82 -4.04 -12.64
CA LEU A 17 -17.65 -2.63 -13.05
C LEU A 17 -16.54 -2.48 -14.09
N HIS A 18 -15.43 -3.17 -13.94
CA HIS A 18 -14.37 -3.20 -14.93
C HIS A 18 -14.87 -3.75 -16.28
N GLN A 19 -15.60 -4.87 -16.24
CA GLN A 19 -16.20 -5.45 -17.46
C GLN A 19 -17.14 -4.47 -18.15
N SER A 20 -18.03 -3.83 -17.42
CA SER A 20 -19.01 -2.87 -17.98
C SER A 20 -18.36 -1.59 -18.52
N ASN A 21 -17.12 -1.30 -18.14
CA ASN A 21 -16.31 -0.19 -18.65
C ASN A 21 -15.28 -0.64 -19.71
N ASN A 22 -15.46 -1.81 -20.30
CA ASN A 22 -14.63 -2.34 -21.38
C ASN A 22 -13.15 -2.51 -21.02
N ALA A 23 -12.87 -2.94 -19.80
CA ALA A 23 -11.51 -3.24 -19.38
C ALA A 23 -10.92 -4.39 -20.18
N LYS A 24 -9.64 -4.27 -20.50
CA LYS A 24 -8.81 -5.38 -20.94
C LYS A 24 -8.14 -5.98 -19.70
N PHE A 25 -8.35 -7.28 -19.47
CA PHE A 25 -7.87 -7.97 -18.29
C PHE A 25 -6.55 -8.68 -18.49
N VAL A 26 -5.80 -8.79 -17.41
CA VAL A 26 -4.62 -9.65 -17.27
C VAL A 26 -4.69 -10.37 -15.92
N GLU A 27 -3.98 -11.49 -15.81
CA GLU A 27 -3.74 -12.11 -14.51
C GLU A 27 -2.58 -11.40 -13.81
N PHE A 28 -2.82 -10.94 -12.59
CA PHE A 28 -1.80 -10.32 -11.75
C PHE A 28 -1.97 -10.81 -10.30
N ALA A 29 -0.91 -11.41 -9.74
CA ALA A 29 -0.89 -11.92 -8.38
C ALA A 29 -2.08 -12.86 -8.05
N GLY A 30 -2.52 -13.65 -9.00
CA GLY A 30 -3.65 -14.57 -8.88
C GLY A 30 -5.03 -13.93 -9.04
N TYR A 31 -5.10 -12.67 -9.42
CA TYR A 31 -6.33 -11.91 -9.66
C TYR A 31 -6.49 -11.55 -11.13
N GLU A 32 -7.74 -11.50 -11.58
CA GLU A 32 -8.11 -10.90 -12.87
C GLU A 32 -8.21 -9.39 -12.70
N MET A 33 -7.24 -8.66 -13.27
CA MET A 33 -7.10 -7.22 -13.06
C MET A 33 -7.14 -6.46 -14.38
N PRO A 34 -7.73 -5.25 -14.41
CA PRO A 34 -7.71 -4.42 -15.60
C PRO A 34 -6.30 -3.89 -15.86
N ILE A 35 -5.75 -4.18 -17.03
CA ILE A 35 -4.47 -3.60 -17.50
C ILE A 35 -4.69 -2.20 -18.07
N GLN A 36 -5.78 -2.01 -18.78
CA GLN A 36 -6.21 -0.75 -19.38
C GLN A 36 -7.70 -0.78 -19.71
N TYR A 37 -8.24 0.39 -20.02
CA TYR A 37 -9.58 0.60 -20.57
C TYR A 37 -9.48 1.10 -22.01
N SER A 38 -10.60 1.49 -22.61
CA SER A 38 -10.66 1.85 -24.04
C SER A 38 -9.69 2.95 -24.47
N LYS A 39 -9.38 3.89 -23.59
CA LYS A 39 -8.47 5.01 -23.91
C LYS A 39 -6.99 4.59 -23.98
N GLY A 40 -6.63 3.48 -23.38
CA GLY A 40 -5.27 2.95 -23.37
C GLY A 40 -4.37 3.57 -22.29
N ILE A 41 -3.23 2.92 -22.09
CA ILE A 41 -2.29 3.21 -20.99
C ILE A 41 -1.78 4.66 -21.03
N ILE A 42 -1.41 5.18 -22.19
CA ILE A 42 -0.84 6.53 -22.34
C ILE A 42 -1.85 7.60 -21.94
N GLU A 43 -3.09 7.50 -22.41
CA GLU A 43 -4.13 8.47 -22.09
C GLU A 43 -4.56 8.36 -20.61
N GLU A 44 -4.61 7.16 -20.05
CA GLU A 44 -4.89 6.93 -18.64
C GLU A 44 -3.81 7.54 -17.76
N HIS A 45 -2.54 7.40 -18.13
CA HIS A 45 -1.41 8.07 -17.45
C HIS A 45 -1.57 9.59 -17.47
N LYS A 46 -1.77 10.18 -18.64
CA LYS A 46 -1.95 11.62 -18.82
C LYS A 46 -3.16 12.16 -18.04
N PHE A 47 -4.26 11.42 -18.08
CA PHE A 47 -5.48 11.81 -17.34
C PHE A 47 -5.24 11.87 -15.83
N THR A 48 -4.52 10.90 -15.29
CA THR A 48 -4.14 10.90 -13.86
C THR A 48 -3.29 12.11 -13.51
N ARG A 49 -2.32 12.49 -14.35
CA ARG A 49 -1.47 13.67 -14.12
C ARG A 49 -2.24 14.99 -14.15
N SER A 50 -3.31 15.07 -14.93
CA SER A 50 -4.06 16.32 -15.15
C SER A 50 -5.41 16.40 -14.44
N HIS A 51 -6.00 15.28 -14.07
CA HIS A 51 -7.36 15.18 -13.50
C HIS A 51 -7.40 14.28 -12.28
N SER A 52 -8.14 13.20 -12.36
CA SER A 52 -8.30 12.24 -11.25
C SER A 52 -8.53 10.83 -11.78
N GLY A 53 -7.60 9.93 -11.46
CA GLY A 53 -7.68 8.52 -11.79
C GLY A 53 -8.13 7.67 -10.61
N ILE A 54 -8.96 6.67 -10.90
CA ILE A 54 -9.43 5.67 -9.93
C ILE A 54 -8.71 4.36 -10.20
N PHE A 55 -8.05 3.81 -9.20
CA PHE A 55 -7.33 2.54 -9.26
C PHE A 55 -7.98 1.54 -8.32
N ASP A 56 -8.42 0.41 -8.86
CA ASP A 56 -8.78 -0.74 -8.04
C ASP A 56 -7.50 -1.43 -7.57
N VAL A 57 -7.22 -1.33 -6.29
CA VAL A 57 -6.09 -2.00 -5.64
C VAL A 57 -6.58 -2.98 -4.55
N SER A 58 -7.80 -3.47 -4.70
CA SER A 58 -8.45 -4.38 -3.75
C SER A 58 -7.79 -5.75 -3.66
N HIS A 59 -6.92 -6.10 -4.61
CA HIS A 59 -6.10 -7.32 -4.56
C HIS A 59 -5.00 -7.24 -3.50
N MET A 60 -4.61 -6.05 -3.07
CA MET A 60 -3.65 -5.86 -1.98
C MET A 60 -4.22 -6.35 -0.64
N GLY A 61 -3.33 -6.75 0.27
CA GLY A 61 -3.73 -7.17 1.61
C GLY A 61 -4.00 -5.99 2.52
N GLN A 62 -5.08 -6.09 3.28
CA GLN A 62 -5.40 -5.17 4.37
C GLN A 62 -5.36 -5.93 5.67
N LEU A 63 -4.24 -5.82 6.40
CA LEU A 63 -3.99 -6.54 7.64
C LEU A 63 -4.19 -5.63 8.83
N PHE A 64 -5.16 -5.97 9.68
CA PHE A 64 -5.39 -5.31 10.96
C PHE A 64 -4.77 -6.14 12.07
N ILE A 65 -3.94 -5.52 12.90
CA ILE A 65 -3.35 -6.13 14.10
C ILE A 65 -3.71 -5.27 15.29
N TYR A 66 -4.29 -5.89 16.33
CA TYR A 66 -4.77 -5.19 17.51
C TYR A 66 -3.89 -5.50 18.73
N GLY A 67 -3.57 -4.49 19.48
CA GLY A 67 -2.78 -4.59 20.69
C GLY A 67 -2.32 -3.22 21.18
N ASP A 68 -1.73 -3.23 22.36
CA ASP A 68 -1.20 -2.05 23.05
C ASP A 68 0.32 -1.85 22.80
N GLU A 69 1.02 -1.25 23.76
CA GLU A 69 2.46 -1.04 23.69
C GLU A 69 3.26 -2.34 23.56
N SER A 70 2.73 -3.47 24.04
CA SER A 70 3.39 -4.77 23.87
C SER A 70 3.44 -5.21 22.42
N LEU A 71 2.38 -4.93 21.65
CA LEU A 71 2.38 -5.14 20.21
C LEU A 71 3.42 -4.24 19.52
N THR A 72 3.47 -2.97 19.87
CA THR A 72 4.43 -2.02 19.32
C THR A 72 5.86 -2.52 19.49
N LYS A 73 6.22 -3.01 20.67
CA LYS A 73 7.55 -3.58 20.94
C LYS A 73 7.87 -4.80 20.08
N GLU A 74 6.89 -5.69 19.87
CA GLU A 74 7.07 -6.86 19.01
C GLU A 74 7.22 -6.46 17.54
N LEU A 75 6.44 -5.51 17.06
CA LEU A 75 6.52 -5.02 15.67
C LEU A 75 7.84 -4.30 15.40
N GLU A 76 8.39 -3.57 16.37
CA GLU A 76 9.70 -2.91 16.22
C GLU A 76 10.87 -3.90 16.11
N LYS A 77 10.68 -5.17 16.48
CA LYS A 77 11.66 -6.24 16.21
C LYS A 77 11.61 -6.74 14.78
N ILE A 78 10.49 -6.55 14.12
CA ILE A 78 10.17 -7.09 12.78
C ILE A 78 10.36 -6.03 11.70
N PHE A 79 9.92 -4.81 11.98
CA PHE A 79 9.97 -3.67 11.05
C PHE A 79 11.06 -2.68 11.45
N PRO A 80 11.88 -2.19 10.49
CA PRO A 80 12.92 -1.20 10.76
C PRO A 80 12.33 0.20 10.94
N LEU A 81 11.47 0.39 11.94
CA LEU A 81 10.73 1.61 12.22
C LEU A 81 10.72 1.95 13.71
N ASP A 82 10.66 3.23 14.01
CA ASP A 82 10.30 3.76 15.32
C ASP A 82 8.77 3.89 15.42
N LEU A 83 8.11 2.79 15.80
CA LEU A 83 6.66 2.76 15.96
C LEU A 83 6.21 3.38 17.29
N LYS A 84 7.06 3.35 18.30
CA LYS A 84 6.74 3.94 19.61
C LYS A 84 6.42 5.43 19.51
N ASN A 85 7.16 6.15 18.66
CA ASN A 85 6.98 7.59 18.46
C ASN A 85 6.07 7.92 17.27
N LEU A 86 5.56 6.93 16.57
CA LEU A 86 4.59 7.13 15.50
C LEU A 86 3.25 7.55 16.13
N LYS A 87 2.73 8.70 15.68
CA LYS A 87 1.43 9.20 16.16
C LYS A 87 0.29 8.41 15.55
N GLN A 88 -0.82 8.33 16.29
CA GLN A 88 -2.06 7.74 15.77
C GLN A 88 -2.46 8.40 14.45
N ASN A 89 -2.97 7.61 13.52
CA ASN A 89 -3.37 7.99 12.17
C ASN A 89 -2.22 8.41 11.23
N CYS A 90 -0.97 8.23 11.64
CA CYS A 90 0.19 8.44 10.78
C CYS A 90 0.65 7.13 10.15
N SER A 91 1.09 7.23 8.91
CA SER A 91 1.57 6.11 8.11
C SER A 91 3.06 6.21 7.85
N LYS A 92 3.71 5.06 7.76
CA LYS A 92 5.10 4.91 7.35
C LYS A 92 5.25 3.81 6.32
N TYR A 93 6.10 4.05 5.35
CA TYR A 93 6.60 3.01 4.44
C TYR A 93 7.66 2.19 5.17
N SER A 94 7.65 0.87 5.01
CA SER A 94 8.60 -0.02 5.64
C SER A 94 8.79 -1.31 4.86
N PHE A 95 9.63 -2.17 5.43
CA PHE A 95 9.94 -3.48 4.88
C PHE A 95 9.66 -4.57 5.91
N LEU A 96 9.17 -5.71 5.43
CA LEU A 96 9.22 -6.96 6.17
C LEU A 96 10.50 -7.68 5.74
N MET A 97 11.41 -7.94 6.69
CA MET A 97 12.74 -8.46 6.39
C MET A 97 12.97 -9.85 6.99
N ASN A 98 13.83 -10.64 6.35
CA ASN A 98 14.31 -11.89 6.87
C ASN A 98 15.55 -11.71 7.79
N GLU A 99 16.06 -12.80 8.33
CA GLU A 99 17.22 -12.82 9.25
C GLU A 99 18.51 -12.28 8.61
N ASN A 100 18.62 -12.33 7.29
CA ASN A 100 19.76 -11.82 6.53
C ASN A 100 19.54 -10.41 5.98
N ALA A 101 18.54 -9.69 6.50
CA ALA A 101 18.12 -8.37 6.06
C ALA A 101 17.62 -8.31 4.60
N GLY A 102 17.32 -9.46 3.98
CA GLY A 102 16.61 -9.52 2.70
C GLY A 102 15.15 -9.14 2.87
N ILE A 103 14.53 -8.63 1.83
CA ILE A 103 13.19 -8.05 1.88
C ILE A 103 12.15 -9.08 1.44
N TYR A 104 11.25 -9.49 2.35
CA TYR A 104 10.07 -10.30 2.03
C TYR A 104 9.02 -9.50 1.29
N ASP A 105 8.80 -8.27 1.70
CA ASP A 105 7.82 -7.35 1.12
C ASP A 105 8.11 -5.91 1.54
N ASP A 106 7.65 -4.97 0.75
CA ASP A 106 7.51 -3.58 1.14
C ASP A 106 6.05 -3.27 1.43
N LEU A 107 5.79 -2.38 2.37
CA LEU A 107 4.45 -2.17 2.89
C LEU A 107 4.28 -0.77 3.50
N ILE A 108 3.03 -0.42 3.72
CA ILE A 108 2.66 0.79 4.48
C ILE A 108 2.04 0.35 5.80
N ILE A 109 2.57 0.85 6.90
CA ILE A 109 2.01 0.64 8.23
C ILE A 109 1.41 1.95 8.76
N THR A 110 0.17 1.89 9.22
CA THR A 110 -0.56 3.02 9.80
C THR A 110 -0.95 2.69 11.23
N LYS A 111 -0.61 3.58 12.16
CA LYS A 111 -1.06 3.44 13.55
C LYS A 111 -2.52 3.85 13.66
N ILE A 112 -3.35 2.93 14.13
CA ILE A 112 -4.78 3.17 14.41
C ILE A 112 -5.04 3.12 15.91
N GLU A 113 -6.26 3.45 16.35
CA GLU A 113 -6.58 3.62 17.78
C GLU A 113 -6.16 2.45 18.66
N LYS A 114 -6.34 1.21 18.22
CA LYS A 114 -6.06 0.00 19.01
C LYS A 114 -5.09 -0.97 18.33
N GLY A 115 -4.21 -0.45 17.52
CA GLY A 115 -3.26 -1.29 16.80
C GLY A 115 -2.73 -0.68 15.53
N TYR A 116 -2.64 -1.49 14.48
CA TYR A 116 -2.04 -1.10 13.20
C TYR A 116 -2.84 -1.66 12.03
N LEU A 117 -2.92 -0.87 10.97
CA LEU A 117 -3.34 -1.32 9.64
C LEU A 117 -2.09 -1.38 8.75
N ILE A 118 -1.86 -2.55 8.16
CA ILE A 118 -0.73 -2.78 7.26
C ILE A 118 -1.26 -3.15 5.89
N ILE A 119 -0.85 -2.39 4.87
CA ILE A 119 -1.17 -2.67 3.47
C ILE A 119 -0.03 -3.47 2.87
N LEU A 120 -0.34 -4.68 2.43
CA LEU A 120 0.59 -5.68 1.90
C LEU A 120 0.45 -5.81 0.39
N ASN A 121 1.55 -6.09 -0.32
CA ASN A 121 1.49 -6.39 -1.74
C ASN A 121 0.66 -7.65 -2.02
N ALA A 122 -0.08 -7.65 -3.11
CA ALA A 122 -1.01 -8.71 -3.45
C ALA A 122 -0.36 -10.09 -3.56
N ALA A 123 0.81 -10.17 -4.21
CA ALA A 123 1.53 -11.43 -4.37
C ALA A 123 2.11 -11.97 -3.05
N CYS A 124 2.37 -11.10 -2.09
CA CYS A 124 3.06 -11.43 -0.83
C CYS A 124 2.10 -11.55 0.38
N LYS A 125 0.88 -11.07 0.28
CA LYS A 125 -0.01 -10.89 1.45
C LYS A 125 -0.25 -12.14 2.29
N ASN A 126 -0.41 -13.30 1.66
CA ASN A 126 -0.64 -14.55 2.40
C ASN A 126 0.64 -15.02 3.11
N GLN A 127 1.78 -14.94 2.44
CA GLN A 127 3.09 -15.25 3.03
C GLN A 127 3.42 -14.29 4.17
N ASP A 128 3.19 -12.99 3.97
CA ASP A 128 3.41 -11.97 5.01
C ASP A 128 2.56 -12.22 6.24
N PHE A 129 1.28 -12.59 6.03
CA PHE A 129 0.38 -12.94 7.12
C PHE A 129 0.87 -14.16 7.91
N GLU A 130 1.35 -15.21 7.24
CA GLU A 130 1.91 -16.40 7.88
C GLU A 130 3.17 -16.06 8.69
N ILE A 131 4.09 -15.28 8.11
CA ILE A 131 5.33 -14.84 8.77
C ILE A 131 4.99 -14.05 10.04
N LEU A 132 4.10 -13.07 9.95
CA LEU A 132 3.70 -12.24 11.08
C LEU A 132 2.95 -13.05 12.14
N SER A 133 2.09 -13.98 11.73
CA SER A 133 1.38 -14.88 12.66
C SER A 133 2.36 -15.76 13.45
N ASP A 134 3.38 -16.30 12.80
CA ASP A 134 4.40 -17.11 13.45
C ASP A 134 5.24 -16.29 14.43
N LEU A 135 5.61 -15.06 14.06
CA LEU A 135 6.43 -14.19 14.89
C LEU A 135 5.68 -13.61 16.09
N LEU A 136 4.41 -13.26 15.91
CA LEU A 136 3.59 -12.65 16.96
C LEU A 136 2.85 -13.70 17.82
N GLY A 137 2.68 -14.91 17.30
CA GLY A 137 1.94 -15.97 17.97
C GLY A 137 0.47 -15.64 18.18
N SER A 138 -0.14 -16.27 19.18
CA SER A 138 -1.56 -16.07 19.51
C SER A 138 -1.84 -14.90 20.46
N LYS A 139 -0.84 -14.11 20.79
CA LYS A 139 -0.94 -13.01 21.77
C LYS A 139 -1.77 -11.82 21.27
N PHE A 140 -1.85 -11.64 19.95
CA PHE A 140 -2.49 -10.48 19.34
C PHE A 140 -3.53 -10.93 18.32
N LYS A 141 -4.65 -10.19 18.28
CA LYS A 141 -5.67 -10.43 17.27
C LYS A 141 -5.20 -9.89 15.93
N MET A 142 -5.18 -10.73 14.92
CA MET A 142 -4.82 -10.40 13.54
C MET A 142 -5.97 -10.74 12.60
N ASN A 143 -6.25 -9.85 11.66
CA ASN A 143 -7.27 -10.06 10.63
C ASN A 143 -6.76 -9.56 9.27
N LEU A 144 -6.49 -10.50 8.36
CA LEU A 144 -6.30 -10.19 6.95
C LEU A 144 -7.70 -10.08 6.32
N ASP A 145 -8.19 -8.85 6.15
CA ASP A 145 -9.59 -8.59 5.83
C ASP A 145 -9.87 -8.72 4.34
N ASN A 146 -10.56 -9.79 3.95
CA ASN A 146 -11.01 -10.05 2.57
C ASN A 146 -12.40 -9.48 2.27
N ASN A 147 -13.06 -8.86 3.24
CA ASN A 147 -14.39 -8.26 3.08
C ASN A 147 -14.34 -6.76 2.76
N ARG A 148 -13.15 -6.23 2.59
CA ARG A 148 -12.93 -4.82 2.26
C ARG A 148 -12.21 -4.70 0.93
N SER A 149 -12.65 -3.70 0.16
CA SER A 149 -11.99 -3.23 -1.05
C SER A 149 -11.01 -2.11 -0.72
N LEU A 150 -10.03 -1.90 -1.57
CA LEU A 150 -9.11 -0.77 -1.48
C LEU A 150 -9.10 -0.03 -2.82
N ILE A 151 -9.41 1.25 -2.78
CA ILE A 151 -9.57 2.10 -3.95
C ILE A 151 -8.65 3.30 -3.80
N ALA A 152 -7.78 3.50 -4.79
CA ALA A 152 -6.98 4.72 -4.85
C ALA A 152 -7.62 5.73 -5.80
N ILE A 153 -7.63 6.99 -5.41
CA ILE A 153 -7.99 8.12 -6.25
C ILE A 153 -6.81 9.09 -6.28
N GLN A 154 -6.27 9.34 -7.47
CA GLN A 154 -4.99 10.01 -7.67
C GLN A 154 -5.08 11.09 -8.74
N GLY A 155 -4.43 12.21 -8.50
CA GLY A 155 -4.33 13.32 -9.44
C GLY A 155 -4.79 14.65 -8.82
N PRO A 156 -4.50 15.77 -9.50
CA PRO A 156 -4.71 17.11 -8.93
C PRO A 156 -6.18 17.47 -8.66
N LYS A 157 -7.14 16.77 -9.29
CA LYS A 157 -8.59 16.98 -9.07
C LYS A 157 -9.17 16.06 -8.01
N SER A 158 -8.40 15.13 -7.47
CA SER A 158 -8.90 14.09 -6.56
C SER A 158 -9.43 14.65 -5.25
N VAL A 159 -8.75 15.64 -4.66
CA VAL A 159 -9.20 16.24 -3.39
C VAL A 159 -10.55 16.92 -3.53
N GLU A 160 -10.80 17.65 -4.62
CA GLU A 160 -12.07 18.30 -4.88
C GLU A 160 -13.23 17.30 -5.05
N ILE A 161 -12.96 16.22 -5.79
CA ILE A 161 -13.95 15.17 -6.02
C ILE A 161 -14.25 14.44 -4.71
N LEU A 162 -13.24 14.00 -3.99
CA LEU A 162 -13.42 13.18 -2.79
C LEU A 162 -14.07 13.96 -1.64
N LYS A 163 -13.69 15.22 -1.43
CA LYS A 163 -14.29 16.05 -0.36
C LYS A 163 -15.77 16.32 -0.59
N SER A 164 -16.25 16.28 -1.83
CA SER A 164 -17.68 16.42 -2.14
C SER A 164 -18.51 15.21 -1.70
N ILE A 165 -17.87 14.07 -1.47
CA ILE A 165 -18.49 12.81 -1.04
C ILE A 165 -18.21 12.53 0.43
N ILE A 166 -16.97 12.76 0.88
CA ILE A 166 -16.53 12.49 2.25
C ILE A 166 -16.06 13.80 2.88
N ASN A 167 -16.87 14.32 3.79
CA ASN A 167 -16.57 15.57 4.47
C ASN A 167 -15.31 15.44 5.32
N GLY A 168 -14.37 16.38 5.16
CA GLY A 168 -13.18 16.51 5.99
C GLY A 168 -11.93 15.78 5.46
N VAL A 169 -12.00 15.04 4.35
CA VAL A 169 -10.81 14.35 3.80
C VAL A 169 -9.72 15.32 3.35
N ASP A 170 -10.10 16.53 2.93
CA ASP A 170 -9.16 17.58 2.52
C ASP A 170 -8.29 18.10 3.69
N GLN A 171 -8.67 17.81 4.93
CA GLN A 171 -7.90 18.14 6.13
C GLN A 171 -6.78 17.14 6.42
N LEU A 172 -6.76 15.99 5.76
CA LEU A 172 -5.67 15.03 5.90
C LEU A 172 -4.39 15.59 5.32
N ASN A 173 -3.28 15.41 6.04
CA ASN A 173 -1.95 15.63 5.52
C ASN A 173 -1.43 14.37 4.82
N PHE A 174 -0.40 14.54 3.98
CA PHE A 174 0.26 13.41 3.32
C PHE A 174 0.76 12.38 4.35
N MET A 175 0.51 11.10 4.06
CA MET A 175 0.83 9.97 4.94
C MET A 175 0.15 10.03 6.31
N THR A 176 -1.07 10.53 6.32
CA THR A 176 -2.00 10.41 7.44
C THR A 176 -3.34 9.88 6.97
N GLY A 177 -4.08 9.32 7.89
CA GLY A 177 -5.41 8.77 7.61
C GLY A 177 -6.36 8.95 8.77
N ASN A 178 -7.61 8.63 8.55
CA ASN A 178 -8.62 8.57 9.59
C ASN A 178 -9.82 7.74 9.13
N TRP A 179 -10.67 7.39 10.09
CA TRP A 179 -11.99 6.86 9.81
C TRP A 179 -12.94 8.00 9.48
N PHE A 180 -13.73 7.81 8.44
CA PHE A 180 -14.79 8.74 8.01
C PHE A 180 -16.10 8.00 7.89
N ASP A 181 -17.18 8.68 8.23
CA ASP A 181 -18.53 8.19 8.01
C ASP A 181 -19.06 8.73 6.67
N SER A 182 -19.53 7.85 5.82
CA SER A 182 -20.15 8.19 4.55
C SER A 182 -21.19 7.14 4.20
N ASP A 183 -22.41 7.57 3.89
CA ASP A 183 -23.51 6.70 3.44
C ASP A 183 -23.72 5.47 4.36
N ASN A 184 -23.82 5.71 5.68
CA ASN A 184 -24.02 4.72 6.74
C ASN A 184 -22.93 3.64 6.85
N GLN A 185 -21.71 3.95 6.42
CA GLN A 185 -20.56 3.07 6.57
C GLN A 185 -19.31 3.83 7.02
N LYS A 186 -18.38 3.10 7.61
CA LYS A 186 -17.07 3.62 7.96
C LYS A 186 -16.05 3.30 6.87
N LEU A 187 -15.37 4.34 6.41
CA LEU A 187 -14.27 4.28 5.48
C LEU A 187 -12.98 4.63 6.19
N PHE A 188 -11.92 3.88 5.96
CA PHE A 188 -10.59 4.32 6.35
C PHE A 188 -9.93 4.98 5.15
N VAL A 189 -9.62 6.26 5.27
CA VAL A 189 -9.03 7.04 4.18
C VAL A 189 -7.64 7.51 4.59
N THR A 190 -6.64 7.23 3.76
CA THR A 190 -5.29 7.77 3.89
C THR A 190 -5.00 8.72 2.73
N ARG A 191 -4.28 9.81 3.00
CA ARG A 191 -3.76 10.67 1.94
C ARG A 191 -2.41 10.15 1.51
N SER A 192 -2.43 9.28 0.51
CA SER A 192 -1.29 8.48 0.06
C SER A 192 -1.50 8.00 -1.37
N GLY A 193 -0.53 7.35 -1.95
CA GLY A 193 -0.65 6.77 -3.28
C GLY A 193 0.66 6.25 -3.83
N TYR A 194 0.61 5.83 -5.10
CA TYR A 194 1.69 5.15 -5.81
C TYR A 194 1.95 5.78 -7.19
N THR A 195 1.67 7.08 -7.32
CA THR A 195 1.70 7.80 -8.61
C THR A 195 2.61 9.02 -8.63
N GLY A 196 2.98 9.52 -7.47
CA GLY A 196 3.66 10.81 -7.34
C GLY A 196 2.72 12.01 -7.34
N GLU A 197 1.41 11.79 -7.55
CA GLU A 197 0.37 12.82 -7.46
C GLU A 197 -0.27 12.85 -6.08
N ASP A 198 -0.91 13.97 -5.76
CA ASP A 198 -1.81 14.04 -4.61
C ASP A 198 -2.98 13.09 -4.80
N GLY A 199 -3.39 12.44 -3.73
CA GLY A 199 -4.50 11.51 -3.78
C GLY A 199 -4.70 10.77 -2.47
N PHE A 200 -5.62 9.79 -2.53
CA PHE A 200 -6.10 9.07 -1.36
C PHE A 200 -6.21 7.58 -1.66
N GLU A 201 -6.12 6.78 -0.62
CA GLU A 201 -6.50 5.37 -0.65
C GLU A 201 -7.65 5.16 0.33
N ILE A 202 -8.70 4.48 -0.14
CA ILE A 202 -9.96 4.32 0.59
C ILE A 202 -10.22 2.84 0.82
N SER A 203 -10.25 2.43 2.08
CA SER A 203 -10.71 1.11 2.51
C SER A 203 -12.20 1.15 2.77
N ILE A 204 -12.95 0.32 2.07
CA ILE A 204 -14.41 0.31 2.02
C ILE A 204 -14.92 -1.13 1.99
N SER A 205 -16.11 -1.39 2.55
CA SER A 205 -16.77 -2.70 2.43
C SER A 205 -16.95 -3.11 0.98
N ASN A 206 -16.75 -4.39 0.67
CA ASN A 206 -16.91 -4.93 -0.69
C ASN A 206 -18.28 -4.62 -1.30
N ASP A 207 -19.33 -4.74 -0.52
CA ASP A 207 -20.72 -4.52 -0.96
C ASP A 207 -21.07 -3.04 -1.24
N LYS A 208 -20.22 -2.12 -0.82
CA LYS A 208 -20.39 -0.67 -1.02
C LYS A 208 -19.44 -0.08 -2.07
N ALA A 209 -18.45 -0.85 -2.50
CA ALA A 209 -17.37 -0.36 -3.34
C ALA A 209 -17.82 0.07 -4.72
N GLU A 210 -18.65 -0.71 -5.39
CA GLU A 210 -19.12 -0.43 -6.75
C GLU A 210 -19.89 0.90 -6.83
N LYS A 211 -20.86 1.10 -5.96
CA LYS A 211 -21.62 2.35 -5.90
C LYS A 211 -20.74 3.56 -5.59
N PHE A 212 -19.79 3.39 -4.69
CA PHE A 212 -18.84 4.44 -4.35
C PHE A 212 -17.98 4.86 -5.55
N VAL A 213 -17.47 3.90 -6.30
CA VAL A 213 -16.67 4.17 -7.51
C VAL A 213 -17.53 4.79 -8.61
N GLU A 214 -18.75 4.31 -8.83
CA GLU A 214 -19.69 4.92 -9.78
C GLU A 214 -19.94 6.40 -9.45
N ASN A 215 -20.08 6.74 -8.18
CA ASN A 215 -20.24 8.12 -7.74
C ASN A 215 -18.99 8.97 -8.04
N LEU A 216 -17.79 8.43 -7.86
CA LEU A 216 -16.56 9.10 -8.25
C LEU A 216 -16.49 9.35 -9.77
N ILE A 217 -16.93 8.38 -10.57
CA ILE A 217 -16.98 8.49 -12.04
C ILE A 217 -17.95 9.60 -12.46
N GLU A 218 -19.13 9.65 -11.86
CA GLU A 218 -20.12 10.72 -12.12
C GLU A 218 -19.56 12.12 -11.84
N LYS A 219 -18.63 12.23 -10.90
CA LYS A 219 -17.97 13.51 -10.54
C LYS A 219 -16.72 13.82 -11.38
N GLY A 220 -16.44 13.01 -12.39
CA GLY A 220 -15.40 13.28 -13.38
C GLY A 220 -14.10 12.48 -13.23
N ALA A 221 -14.00 11.60 -12.25
CA ALA A 221 -12.87 10.67 -12.16
C ALA A 221 -13.01 9.54 -13.20
N GLN A 222 -11.90 8.95 -13.61
CA GLN A 222 -11.88 7.85 -14.60
C GLN A 222 -11.13 6.65 -14.06
N LEU A 223 -11.60 5.45 -14.43
CA LEU A 223 -10.93 4.19 -14.13
C LEU A 223 -9.59 4.09 -14.84
N ILE A 224 -8.57 3.68 -14.13
CA ILE A 224 -7.19 3.54 -14.60
C ILE A 224 -6.72 2.12 -14.34
N GLY A 225 -6.09 1.50 -15.34
CA GLY A 225 -5.59 0.14 -15.22
C GLY A 225 -4.17 0.04 -14.67
N LEU A 226 -3.72 -1.21 -14.50
CA LEU A 226 -2.38 -1.52 -13.96
C LEU A 226 -1.25 -1.03 -14.86
N GLY A 227 -1.47 -0.95 -16.18
CA GLY A 227 -0.46 -0.44 -17.11
C GLY A 227 -0.05 0.98 -16.81
N ALA A 228 -1.02 1.88 -16.65
CA ALA A 228 -0.75 3.27 -16.26
C ALA A 228 -0.27 3.39 -14.81
N ARG A 229 -0.77 2.54 -13.91
CA ARG A 229 -0.24 2.48 -12.53
C ARG A 229 1.27 2.23 -12.53
N ASP A 230 1.75 1.32 -13.37
CA ASP A 230 3.17 1.00 -13.49
C ASP A 230 3.97 2.15 -14.12
N THR A 231 3.48 2.78 -15.17
CA THR A 231 4.17 3.92 -15.80
C THR A 231 4.22 5.14 -14.86
N LEU A 232 3.15 5.39 -14.11
CA LEU A 232 3.08 6.47 -13.14
C LEU A 232 4.07 6.28 -11.97
N ARG A 233 4.12 5.06 -11.40
CA ARG A 233 5.05 4.76 -10.31
C ARG A 233 6.51 4.88 -10.76
N LEU A 234 6.84 4.42 -11.96
CA LEU A 234 8.18 4.51 -12.55
C LEU A 234 8.61 5.96 -12.75
N GLU A 235 7.74 6.79 -13.30
CA GLU A 235 8.01 8.22 -13.48
C GLU A 235 8.21 8.93 -12.15
N ALA A 236 7.48 8.52 -11.11
CA ALA A 236 7.64 9.03 -9.74
C ALA A 236 8.86 8.47 -9.00
N GLY A 237 9.56 7.50 -9.55
CA GLY A 237 10.72 6.87 -8.93
C GLY A 237 10.39 5.88 -7.81
N LEU A 238 9.20 5.29 -7.81
CA LEU A 238 8.75 4.36 -6.79
C LEU A 238 9.06 2.91 -7.16
N CYS A 239 9.53 2.12 -6.19
CA CYS A 239 9.91 0.72 -6.38
C CYS A 239 8.71 -0.20 -6.50
N LEU A 240 8.92 -1.34 -7.19
CA LEU A 240 8.00 -2.46 -7.22
C LEU A 240 8.71 -3.69 -6.64
N TYR A 241 8.10 -4.33 -5.62
CA TYR A 241 8.62 -5.58 -5.08
C TYR A 241 8.62 -6.69 -6.16
N GLY A 242 9.73 -7.43 -6.22
CA GLY A 242 9.97 -8.42 -7.26
C GLY A 242 10.75 -7.88 -8.47
N HIS A 243 10.93 -6.58 -8.59
CA HIS A 243 11.76 -5.91 -9.60
C HIS A 243 13.00 -5.28 -8.96
N GLU A 244 12.84 -4.12 -8.33
CA GLU A 244 13.94 -3.41 -7.66
C GLU A 244 14.24 -3.96 -6.26
N LEU A 245 13.26 -4.60 -5.63
CA LEU A 245 13.34 -5.17 -4.28
C LEU A 245 13.04 -6.67 -4.32
N ASP A 246 13.79 -7.47 -3.57
CA ASP A 246 13.53 -8.91 -3.39
C ASP A 246 14.18 -9.46 -2.11
N ILE A 247 14.00 -10.78 -1.87
CA ILE A 247 14.51 -11.49 -0.70
C ILE A 247 16.05 -11.52 -0.61
N ASN A 248 16.75 -11.31 -1.73
CA ASN A 248 18.21 -11.33 -1.81
C ASN A 248 18.84 -9.94 -1.71
N LYS A 249 18.01 -8.89 -1.61
CA LYS A 249 18.47 -7.50 -1.48
C LYS A 249 18.14 -6.93 -0.13
N THR A 250 19.13 -6.26 0.47
CA THR A 250 18.92 -5.41 1.64
C THR A 250 18.41 -4.03 1.19
N PRO A 251 17.78 -3.26 2.08
CA PRO A 251 17.38 -1.88 1.77
C PRO A 251 18.56 -1.00 1.32
N VAL A 252 19.76 -1.28 1.83
CA VAL A 252 21.00 -0.56 1.47
C VAL A 252 21.42 -0.88 0.04
N GLU A 253 21.43 -2.16 -0.34
CA GLU A 253 21.82 -2.61 -1.69
C GLU A 253 20.85 -2.13 -2.76
N ALA A 254 19.57 -1.94 -2.41
CA ALA A 254 18.58 -1.40 -3.30
C ALA A 254 18.73 0.11 -3.55
N ASN A 255 19.72 0.77 -2.91
CA ASN A 255 20.03 2.19 -3.03
C ASN A 255 18.79 3.10 -2.83
N LEU A 256 18.08 2.85 -1.74
CA LEU A 256 16.83 3.54 -1.43
C LEU A 256 17.04 4.94 -0.84
N ASP A 257 18.28 5.40 -0.71
CA ASP A 257 18.67 6.63 -0.04
C ASP A 257 17.97 7.90 -0.60
N GLY A 258 17.59 7.89 -1.88
CA GLY A 258 16.95 9.03 -2.53
C GLY A 258 15.42 8.92 -2.69
N GLN A 259 14.86 7.72 -2.50
CA GLN A 259 13.44 7.47 -2.80
C GLN A 259 12.52 7.60 -1.60
N PHE A 260 13.06 7.58 -0.38
CA PHE A 260 12.29 7.51 0.85
C PHE A 260 12.66 8.64 1.82
N GLN A 261 12.44 9.88 1.41
CA GLN A 261 12.64 11.05 2.27
C GLN A 261 11.81 11.02 3.58
N ASN A 262 10.82 10.11 3.65
CA ASN A 262 9.95 9.93 4.81
C ASN A 262 10.21 8.65 5.60
N LEU A 263 11.17 7.81 5.18
CA LEU A 263 11.69 6.77 6.03
C LEU A 263 12.66 7.40 7.02
N ASP A 264 12.53 7.03 8.27
CA ASP A 264 13.58 7.32 9.23
C ASP A 264 14.78 6.39 8.94
N ILE A 265 15.51 6.74 7.86
CA ILE A 265 16.65 5.97 7.34
C ILE A 265 17.66 5.68 8.46
N LYS A 266 17.85 6.63 9.38
CA LYS A 266 18.70 6.44 10.55
C LYS A 266 18.24 5.28 11.43
N TRP A 267 16.91 5.14 11.59
CA TRP A 267 16.33 4.06 12.38
C TRP A 267 16.41 2.72 11.68
N GLY A 268 16.13 2.68 10.38
CA GLY A 268 16.29 1.47 9.57
C GLY A 268 17.71 0.95 9.61
N PHE A 269 18.72 1.80 9.42
CA PHE A 269 20.13 1.44 9.53
C PHE A 269 20.51 1.01 10.95
N TYR A 270 20.05 1.71 11.95
CA TYR A 270 20.30 1.35 13.35
C TYR A 270 19.69 -0.01 13.70
N TRP A 271 18.47 -0.27 13.22
CA TRP A 271 17.76 -1.52 13.44
C TRP A 271 18.45 -2.70 12.75
N ILE A 272 18.85 -2.56 11.49
CA ILE A 272 19.62 -3.55 10.75
C ILE A 272 20.93 -3.85 11.47
N LYS A 273 21.68 -2.82 11.85
CA LYS A 273 22.94 -2.96 12.56
C LYS A 273 22.77 -3.68 13.90
N LYS A 274 21.73 -3.33 14.65
CA LYS A 274 21.48 -3.90 15.98
C LYS A 274 21.06 -5.37 15.91
N ASN A 275 20.27 -5.75 14.93
CA ASN A 275 19.63 -7.06 14.91
C ASN A 275 20.30 -8.06 13.94
N TYR A 276 20.96 -7.58 12.87
CA TYR A 276 21.49 -8.46 11.81
C TYR A 276 22.97 -8.30 11.49
N GLU A 277 23.60 -7.18 11.86
CA GLU A 277 25.02 -6.95 11.59
C GLU A 277 25.78 -6.47 12.83
N PRO A 278 25.86 -7.27 13.91
CA PRO A 278 26.50 -6.85 15.14
C PRO A 278 27.99 -6.50 14.98
N ASN A 279 28.64 -6.96 13.90
CA ASN A 279 30.06 -6.77 13.64
C ASN A 279 30.36 -5.93 12.39
N ALA A 280 29.37 -5.36 11.71
CA ALA A 280 29.60 -4.54 10.53
C ALA A 280 30.31 -3.23 10.88
N ARG A 281 31.49 -3.01 10.26
CA ARG A 281 32.20 -1.72 10.32
C ARG A 281 31.50 -0.75 9.36
N TRP A 282 30.59 0.04 9.87
CA TRP A 282 30.01 1.14 9.12
C TRP A 282 30.94 2.34 9.14
N SER A 283 31.46 2.75 8.00
CA SER A 283 32.00 4.08 7.84
C SER A 283 30.84 5.10 7.97
N LYS A 284 31.02 6.04 8.91
CA LYS A 284 30.07 7.18 9.00
C LYS A 284 29.97 7.83 7.63
N PRO A 285 28.74 8.16 7.15
CA PRO A 285 28.65 8.98 5.97
C PRO A 285 29.43 10.26 6.24
N ASN A 286 30.38 10.58 5.37
CA ASN A 286 31.14 11.81 5.44
C ASN A 286 30.18 12.99 5.49
N LYS A 287 30.17 13.68 6.62
CA LYS A 287 29.69 15.07 6.69
C LYS A 287 30.72 15.88 5.91
N SER A 288 30.39 16.21 4.70
CA SER A 288 30.94 17.35 3.94
C SER A 288 30.25 17.29 2.57
N ARG A 289 29.72 18.33 2.08
CA ARG A 289 30.27 19.67 1.91
C ARG A 289 29.14 20.68 1.87
N ASP A 290 29.47 21.77 2.42
CA ASP A 290 28.84 23.11 2.32
C ASP A 290 28.06 23.39 1.04
#